data_8bfc13cafab9ecddbb469cc9d7e153b7
#
_entry.id   8bfc13cafab9ecddbb469cc9d7e153b7
#
_cell.length_a   1.000
_cell.length_b   1.000
_cell.length_c   1.000
_cell.angle_alpha   90.00
_cell.angle_beta   90.00
_cell.angle_gamma   90.00
#
_symmetry.space_group_name_H-M   'P 1'
#
loop_
_entity.id
_entity.type
_entity.pdbx_description
1 polymer ?
#
loop_
_entity_poly.entity_id
_entity_poly.type
_entity_poly.pdbx_seq_one_letter_code
_entity_poly.pdbx_strand_id
1 'polypeptide(L)'
;MKIKTILFGTLILLLSANLASAQSMGEPKVQFSKVVNKSADEMWKTVRKLDQIHKYSSAIAKVDWSGNMGVGGERVCHTPDGKGFFKEKIVAYDESSRSFSYSLLEGAPVKGMTNFMQVVDLGYGKCILVWWSNYDEFMKNPQMTEEQFQAFMLSSIEEMTDKMAQDS
;
A
#
# COMPACT_ATOMS: atom_id res chain seq x y z
N MET A 1 53.14 24.92 -42.79
CA MET A 1 51.98 24.02 -42.60
C MET A 1 51.73 23.93 -41.08
N LYS A 2 50.73 24.68 -40.56
CA LYS A 2 50.45 24.75 -39.10
C LYS A 2 49.27 23.84 -38.80
N ILE A 3 49.53 22.79 -38.02
CA ILE A 3 48.54 21.84 -37.56
C ILE A 3 47.84 22.49 -36.35
N LYS A 4 46.52 22.78 -36.45
CA LYS A 4 45.69 23.22 -35.34
C LYS A 4 45.17 21.99 -34.59
N THR A 5 45.68 21.80 -33.39
CA THR A 5 45.16 20.78 -32.45
C THR A 5 43.84 21.27 -31.86
N ILE A 6 42.74 20.58 -32.20
CA ILE A 6 41.41 20.81 -31.63
C ILE A 6 41.33 19.97 -30.34
N LEU A 7 41.31 20.66 -29.19
CA LEU A 7 41.00 20.02 -27.90
C LEU A 7 39.48 19.73 -27.82
N PHE A 8 39.10 18.48 -27.88
CA PHE A 8 37.76 18.03 -27.55
C PHE A 8 37.65 17.91 -26.05
N GLY A 9 37.02 18.92 -25.45
CA GLY A 9 36.66 18.90 -24.03
C GLY A 9 35.47 17.97 -23.81
N THR A 10 35.72 16.81 -23.20
CA THR A 10 34.66 15.86 -22.80
C THR A 10 33.97 16.41 -21.55
N LEU A 11 32.79 16.99 -21.72
CA LEU A 11 31.92 17.39 -20.62
C LEU A 11 31.27 16.12 -20.04
N ILE A 12 31.83 15.62 -18.94
CA ILE A 12 31.20 14.54 -18.18
C ILE A 12 30.08 15.17 -17.36
N LEU A 13 28.81 15.02 -17.83
CA LEU A 13 27.63 15.29 -17.02
C LEU A 13 27.56 14.21 -15.93
N LEU A 14 27.94 14.59 -14.70
CA LEU A 14 27.63 13.81 -13.51
C LEU A 14 26.10 13.90 -13.25
N LEU A 15 25.33 12.96 -13.80
CA LEU A 15 23.97 12.68 -13.31
C LEU A 15 24.13 12.10 -11.90
N SER A 16 24.02 12.96 -10.89
CA SER A 16 23.77 12.55 -9.52
C SER A 16 22.34 11.98 -9.47
N ALA A 17 22.21 10.68 -9.68
CA ALA A 17 21.00 9.94 -9.34
C ALA A 17 20.83 10.06 -7.81
N ASN A 18 19.90 10.90 -7.37
CA ASN A 18 19.37 10.83 -6.03
C ASN A 18 18.64 9.49 -5.92
N LEU A 19 19.36 8.44 -5.53
CA LEU A 19 18.79 7.23 -5.00
C LEU A 19 18.12 7.64 -3.68
N ALA A 20 16.84 8.01 -3.77
CA ALA A 20 15.99 8.06 -2.60
C ALA A 20 16.19 6.73 -1.90
N SER A 21 16.63 6.76 -0.66
CA SER A 21 16.76 5.59 0.21
C SER A 21 15.36 4.98 0.34
N ALA A 22 15.01 4.08 -0.58
CA ALA A 22 13.99 3.10 -0.32
C ALA A 22 14.54 2.32 0.88
N GLN A 23 14.04 2.60 2.07
CA GLN A 23 14.24 1.70 3.20
C GLN A 23 13.92 0.32 2.66
N SER A 24 14.89 -0.59 2.75
CA SER A 24 14.75 -1.98 2.33
C SER A 24 13.69 -2.61 3.24
N MET A 25 12.44 -2.42 2.86
CA MET A 25 11.35 -3.20 3.40
C MET A 25 11.52 -4.56 2.75
N GLY A 26 11.80 -5.60 3.56
CA GLY A 26 12.06 -6.96 3.08
C GLY A 26 11.02 -7.40 2.04
N GLU A 27 11.27 -8.51 1.35
CA GLU A 27 10.31 -9.03 0.36
C GLU A 27 8.92 -9.13 0.98
N PRO A 28 7.88 -8.62 0.26
CA PRO A 28 6.51 -8.70 0.76
C PRO A 28 6.11 -10.16 0.99
N LYS A 29 5.52 -10.46 2.13
CA LYS A 29 4.96 -11.79 2.41
C LYS A 29 3.65 -12.03 1.66
N VAL A 30 2.91 -10.96 1.39
CA VAL A 30 1.71 -10.97 0.55
C VAL A 30 1.76 -9.77 -0.37
N GLN A 31 1.51 -9.98 -1.65
CA GLN A 31 1.46 -8.91 -2.65
C GLN A 31 0.35 -9.19 -3.66
N PHE A 32 -0.36 -8.14 -4.04
CA PHE A 32 -1.35 -8.15 -5.11
C PHE A 32 -1.25 -6.87 -5.93
N SER A 33 -1.48 -6.98 -7.22
CA SER A 33 -1.59 -5.80 -8.09
C SER A 33 -2.62 -6.05 -9.18
N LYS A 34 -3.36 -4.99 -9.52
CA LYS A 34 -4.42 -5.05 -10.53
C LYS A 34 -4.39 -3.82 -11.42
N VAL A 35 -4.42 -4.04 -12.73
CA VAL A 35 -4.67 -2.98 -13.71
C VAL A 35 -6.14 -2.63 -13.70
N VAL A 36 -6.43 -1.34 -13.57
CA VAL A 36 -7.79 -0.79 -13.51
C VAL A 36 -7.98 0.18 -14.68
N ASN A 37 -9.15 0.11 -15.34
CA ASN A 37 -9.53 1.00 -16.43
C ASN A 37 -10.14 2.31 -15.88
N LYS A 38 -9.37 3.02 -15.07
CA LYS A 38 -9.64 4.36 -14.52
C LYS A 38 -8.34 5.14 -14.48
N SER A 39 -8.40 6.45 -14.55
CA SER A 39 -7.23 7.29 -14.32
C SER A 39 -6.71 7.10 -12.89
N ALA A 40 -5.41 7.34 -12.68
CA ALA A 40 -4.82 7.24 -11.35
C ALA A 40 -5.48 8.20 -10.35
N ASP A 41 -5.89 9.39 -10.80
CA ASP A 41 -6.56 10.37 -9.94
C ASP A 41 -7.98 9.93 -9.53
N GLU A 42 -8.73 9.30 -10.42
CA GLU A 42 -10.05 8.73 -10.09
C GLU A 42 -9.92 7.57 -9.09
N MET A 43 -8.98 6.64 -9.35
CA MET A 43 -8.74 5.53 -8.45
C MET A 43 -8.25 6.01 -7.08
N TRP A 44 -7.37 7.01 -7.04
CA TRP A 44 -6.86 7.57 -5.79
C TRP A 44 -7.95 8.24 -4.95
N LYS A 45 -8.96 8.88 -5.55
CA LYS A 45 -10.12 9.42 -4.82
C LYS A 45 -10.86 8.34 -4.01
N THR A 46 -10.87 7.10 -4.48
CA THR A 46 -11.43 5.96 -3.76
C THR A 46 -10.47 5.43 -2.69
N VAL A 47 -9.22 5.14 -3.08
CA VAL A 47 -8.21 4.51 -2.22
C VAL A 47 -7.86 5.36 -1.00
N ARG A 48 -7.80 6.69 -1.14
CA ARG A 48 -7.45 7.62 -0.04
C ARG A 48 -8.53 7.83 1.01
N LYS A 49 -9.73 7.24 0.85
CA LYS A 49 -10.80 7.27 1.87
C LYS A 49 -10.50 6.28 2.99
N LEU A 50 -9.53 6.63 3.85
CA LEU A 50 -8.92 5.74 4.85
C LEU A 50 -9.91 5.18 5.87
N ASP A 51 -11.02 5.87 6.10
CA ASP A 51 -12.10 5.51 7.01
C ASP A 51 -13.21 4.65 6.38
N GLN A 52 -13.13 4.40 5.06
CA GLN A 52 -14.22 3.75 4.32
C GLN A 52 -13.90 2.32 3.85
N ILE A 53 -12.85 1.71 4.37
CA ILE A 53 -12.43 0.36 3.96
C ILE A 53 -13.54 -0.70 4.13
N HIS A 54 -14.46 -0.51 5.07
CA HIS A 54 -15.61 -1.39 5.28
C HIS A 54 -16.55 -1.48 4.07
N LYS A 55 -16.53 -0.51 3.16
CA LYS A 55 -17.33 -0.56 1.93
C LYS A 55 -16.79 -1.60 0.93
N TYR A 56 -15.51 -1.93 1.06
CA TYR A 56 -14.79 -2.77 0.10
C TYR A 56 -14.44 -4.14 0.66
N SER A 57 -14.53 -4.36 1.97
CA SER A 57 -14.17 -5.61 2.63
C SER A 57 -15.39 -6.32 3.21
N SER A 58 -15.56 -7.59 2.90
CA SER A 58 -16.57 -8.43 3.59
C SER A 58 -16.15 -8.81 5.01
N ALA A 59 -14.87 -8.69 5.34
CA ALA A 59 -14.33 -8.98 6.66
C ALA A 59 -14.48 -7.80 7.66
N ILE A 60 -14.94 -6.62 7.21
CA ILE A 60 -15.06 -5.40 8.01
C ILE A 60 -16.46 -4.84 7.89
N ALA A 61 -17.20 -4.81 9.00
CA ALA A 61 -18.56 -4.27 9.04
C ALA A 61 -18.59 -2.76 9.32
N LYS A 62 -17.63 -2.24 10.09
CA LYS A 62 -17.60 -0.85 10.56
C LYS A 62 -16.16 -0.40 10.78
N VAL A 63 -15.92 0.88 10.58
CA VAL A 63 -14.66 1.56 10.93
C VAL A 63 -14.96 2.70 11.88
N ASP A 64 -14.26 2.72 13.01
CA ASP A 64 -14.19 3.88 13.91
C ASP A 64 -12.86 4.57 13.66
N TRP A 65 -12.91 5.81 13.20
CA TRP A 65 -11.73 6.64 12.90
C TRP A 65 -11.43 7.62 14.03
N SER A 66 -10.13 7.84 14.28
CA SER A 66 -9.65 8.85 15.22
C SER A 66 -8.39 9.55 14.72
N GLY A 67 -8.17 10.78 15.11
CA GLY A 67 -7.01 11.57 14.70
C GLY A 67 -7.11 12.18 13.30
N ASN A 68 -5.94 12.51 12.72
CA ASN A 68 -5.85 13.16 11.41
C ASN A 68 -6.21 12.19 10.28
N MET A 69 -6.78 12.71 9.20
CA MET A 69 -6.99 11.91 7.97
C MET A 69 -5.67 11.85 7.17
N GLY A 70 -4.70 11.11 7.69
CA GLY A 70 -3.34 10.98 7.18
C GLY A 70 -2.42 10.40 8.26
N VAL A 71 -1.13 10.71 8.21
CA VAL A 71 -0.13 10.19 9.14
C VAL A 71 -0.53 10.45 10.60
N GLY A 72 -0.49 9.41 11.42
CA GLY A 72 -0.89 9.42 12.83
C GLY A 72 -2.37 9.13 13.06
N GLY A 73 -3.21 9.14 12.03
CA GLY A 73 -4.61 8.70 12.13
C GLY A 73 -4.68 7.21 12.47
N GLU A 74 -5.68 6.85 13.26
CA GLU A 74 -5.93 5.47 13.67
C GLU A 74 -7.34 5.05 13.28
N ARG A 75 -7.49 3.77 12.95
CA ARG A 75 -8.80 3.18 12.71
C ARG A 75 -8.94 1.86 13.46
N VAL A 76 -10.15 1.61 13.95
CA VAL A 76 -10.56 0.31 14.48
C VAL A 76 -11.59 -0.26 13.51
N CYS A 77 -11.21 -1.35 12.86
CA CYS A 77 -12.02 -2.07 11.88
C CYS A 77 -12.69 -3.25 12.56
N HIS A 78 -14.02 -3.23 12.73
CA HIS A 78 -14.77 -4.26 13.43
C HIS A 78 -15.23 -5.37 12.48
N THR A 79 -15.10 -6.64 12.91
CA THR A 79 -15.60 -7.78 12.15
C THR A 79 -17.13 -7.84 12.15
N PRO A 80 -17.78 -8.48 11.15
CA PRO A 80 -19.24 -8.58 11.04
C PRO A 80 -19.92 -9.29 12.20
N ASP A 81 -19.23 -10.23 12.85
CA ASP A 81 -19.75 -10.95 14.01
C ASP A 81 -19.63 -10.15 15.32
N GLY A 82 -19.00 -8.97 15.29
CA GLY A 82 -18.79 -8.08 16.41
C GLY A 82 -17.83 -8.60 17.48
N LYS A 83 -17.14 -9.73 17.23
CA LYS A 83 -16.23 -10.36 18.21
C LYS A 83 -14.77 -10.01 17.98
N GLY A 84 -14.40 -9.62 16.77
CA GLY A 84 -13.05 -9.29 16.39
C GLY A 84 -12.90 -7.84 15.94
N PHE A 85 -11.68 -7.38 15.91
CA PHE A 85 -11.32 -6.08 15.35
C PHE A 85 -9.87 -6.10 14.85
N PHE A 86 -9.55 -5.14 13.98
CA PHE A 86 -8.18 -4.78 13.61
C PHE A 86 -7.95 -3.33 14.00
N LYS A 87 -6.91 -3.06 14.78
CA LYS A 87 -6.50 -1.69 15.09
C LYS A 87 -5.30 -1.32 14.24
N GLU A 88 -5.41 -0.24 13.49
CA GLU A 88 -4.43 0.17 12.52
C GLU A 88 -4.08 1.65 12.67
N LYS A 89 -2.84 2.00 12.31
CA LYS A 89 -2.32 3.37 12.34
C LYS A 89 -1.67 3.73 11.01
N ILE A 90 -2.02 4.88 10.45
CA ILE A 90 -1.38 5.41 9.26
C ILE A 90 0.03 5.90 9.63
N VAL A 91 1.04 5.31 9.00
CA VAL A 91 2.47 5.60 9.30
C VAL A 91 3.15 6.37 8.17
N ALA A 92 2.63 6.32 6.96
CA ALA A 92 3.05 7.16 5.83
C ALA A 92 1.85 7.53 4.97
N TYR A 93 1.89 8.72 4.35
CA TYR A 93 0.87 9.18 3.41
C TYR A 93 1.50 10.20 2.47
N ASP A 94 1.40 9.97 1.17
CA ASP A 94 1.93 10.85 0.14
C ASP A 94 0.93 11.01 -1.00
N GLU A 95 0.33 12.20 -1.09
CA GLU A 95 -0.64 12.56 -2.12
C GLU A 95 -0.01 12.60 -3.52
N SER A 96 1.27 12.99 -3.61
CA SER A 96 1.95 13.16 -4.90
C SER A 96 2.27 11.83 -5.56
N SER A 97 2.67 10.83 -4.78
CA SER A 97 2.91 9.46 -5.24
C SER A 97 1.66 8.57 -5.18
N ARG A 98 0.53 9.13 -4.71
CA ARG A 98 -0.73 8.39 -4.49
C ARG A 98 -0.51 7.11 -3.69
N SER A 99 0.12 7.24 -2.52
CA SER A 99 0.47 6.09 -1.69
C SER A 99 0.25 6.36 -0.21
N PHE A 100 0.00 5.29 0.54
CA PHE A 100 0.04 5.32 2.00
C PHE A 100 0.49 3.98 2.56
N SER A 101 0.98 4.01 3.80
CA SER A 101 1.26 2.81 4.60
C SER A 101 0.53 2.88 5.93
N TYR A 102 0.15 1.73 6.44
CA TYR A 102 -0.41 1.60 7.77
C TYR A 102 0.16 0.36 8.47
N SER A 103 0.37 0.51 9.77
CA SER A 103 0.79 -0.60 10.63
C SER A 103 -0.42 -1.19 11.34
N LEU A 104 -0.48 -2.50 11.42
CA LEU A 104 -1.43 -3.21 12.27
C LEU A 104 -0.88 -3.23 13.69
N LEU A 105 -1.64 -2.66 14.63
CA LEU A 105 -1.27 -2.59 16.04
C LEU A 105 -1.81 -3.79 16.83
N GLU A 106 -3.05 -4.22 16.50
CA GLU A 106 -3.76 -5.30 17.18
C GLU A 106 -4.73 -6.01 16.23
N GLY A 107 -5.08 -7.26 16.53
CA GLY A 107 -6.19 -7.98 15.89
C GLY A 107 -5.78 -9.12 14.95
N ALA A 108 -4.48 -9.32 14.69
CA ALA A 108 -4.01 -10.47 13.91
C ALA A 108 -2.82 -11.18 14.61
N PRO A 109 -2.57 -12.45 14.28
CA PRO A 109 -1.51 -13.25 14.92
C PRO A 109 -0.12 -12.94 14.32
N VAL A 110 0.22 -11.66 14.19
CA VAL A 110 1.51 -11.22 13.64
C VAL A 110 2.07 -10.04 14.43
N LYS A 111 3.40 -9.86 14.38
CA LYS A 111 4.10 -8.70 14.92
C LYS A 111 4.72 -7.89 13.80
N GLY A 112 4.81 -6.57 13.97
CA GLY A 112 5.49 -5.67 13.06
C GLY A 112 4.83 -5.56 11.68
N MET A 113 3.53 -5.87 11.58
CA MET A 113 2.84 -5.84 10.29
C MET A 113 2.70 -4.42 9.76
N THR A 114 3.14 -4.24 8.53
CA THR A 114 2.96 -3.02 7.75
C THR A 114 2.37 -3.37 6.39
N ASN A 115 1.39 -2.57 5.99
CA ASN A 115 0.73 -2.66 4.70
C ASN A 115 1.04 -1.38 3.90
N PHE A 116 1.12 -1.52 2.60
CA PHE A 116 1.35 -0.44 1.66
C PHE A 116 0.37 -0.50 0.52
N MET A 117 -0.16 0.65 0.13
CA MET A 117 -0.99 0.82 -1.05
C MET A 117 -0.46 1.95 -1.92
N GLN A 118 -0.50 1.75 -3.23
CA GLN A 118 -0.13 2.77 -4.22
C GLN A 118 -0.98 2.66 -5.47
N VAL A 119 -1.35 3.80 -6.02
CA VAL A 119 -1.96 3.91 -7.36
C VAL A 119 -0.94 4.50 -8.32
N VAL A 120 -0.50 3.70 -9.29
CA VAL A 120 0.49 4.09 -10.31
C VAL A 120 -0.22 4.38 -11.61
N ASP A 121 0.03 5.55 -12.19
CA ASP A 121 -0.52 5.94 -13.49
C ASP A 121 0.17 5.16 -14.62
N LEU A 122 -0.62 4.54 -15.48
CA LEU A 122 -0.14 3.85 -16.69
C LEU A 122 -0.42 4.68 -17.97
N GLY A 123 -1.02 5.87 -17.85
CA GLY A 123 -1.51 6.66 -18.97
C GLY A 123 -2.78 6.08 -19.59
N TYR A 124 -3.31 6.80 -20.60
CA TYR A 124 -4.49 6.39 -21.39
C TYR A 124 -5.73 6.02 -20.55
N GLY A 125 -5.92 6.70 -19.42
CA GLY A 125 -7.06 6.44 -18.52
C GLY A 125 -6.98 5.10 -17.77
N LYS A 126 -5.77 4.59 -17.57
CA LYS A 126 -5.51 3.34 -16.82
C LYS A 126 -4.54 3.59 -15.68
N CYS A 127 -4.69 2.81 -14.64
CA CYS A 127 -3.73 2.76 -13.54
C CYS A 127 -3.50 1.32 -13.07
N ILE A 128 -2.50 1.12 -12.24
CA ILE A 128 -2.32 -0.11 -11.49
C ILE A 128 -2.45 0.20 -9.99
N LEU A 129 -3.31 -0.54 -9.29
CA LEU A 129 -3.36 -0.55 -7.84
C LEU A 129 -2.42 -1.64 -7.35
N VAL A 130 -1.46 -1.23 -6.54
CA VAL A 130 -0.49 -2.12 -5.88
C VAL A 130 -0.82 -2.16 -4.40
N TRP A 131 -0.89 -3.36 -3.85
CA TRP A 131 -1.04 -3.57 -2.42
C TRP A 131 -0.10 -4.69 -1.97
N TRP A 132 0.66 -4.45 -0.91
CA TRP A 132 1.47 -5.49 -0.29
C TRP A 132 1.47 -5.38 1.22
N SER A 133 1.79 -6.49 1.87
CA SER A 133 1.90 -6.63 3.32
C SER A 133 3.19 -7.34 3.67
N ASN A 134 3.82 -6.89 4.75
CA ASN A 134 4.96 -7.55 5.36
C ASN A 134 4.77 -7.57 6.88
N TYR A 135 5.39 -8.52 7.56
CA TYR A 135 5.41 -8.62 9.02
C TYR A 135 6.69 -9.34 9.47
N ASP A 136 7.11 -9.06 10.70
CA ASP A 136 8.37 -9.59 11.25
C ASP A 136 8.22 -11.06 11.69
N GLU A 137 7.10 -11.38 12.36
CA GLU A 137 6.88 -12.69 12.98
C GLU A 137 5.41 -13.08 12.90
N PHE A 138 5.13 -14.34 12.51
CA PHE A 138 3.83 -14.97 12.72
C PHE A 138 3.79 -15.61 14.11
N MET A 139 2.86 -15.20 14.96
CA MET A 139 2.67 -15.72 16.29
C MET A 139 1.89 -17.04 16.24
N LYS A 140 2.36 -18.04 16.98
CA LYS A 140 1.68 -19.33 17.08
C LYS A 140 0.19 -19.13 17.41
N ASN A 141 -0.68 -19.61 16.54
CA ASN A 141 -2.12 -19.50 16.65
C ASN A 141 -2.76 -20.89 16.47
N PRO A 142 -3.56 -21.39 17.44
CA PRO A 142 -4.19 -22.71 17.33
C PRO A 142 -5.29 -22.79 16.29
N GLN A 143 -5.79 -21.64 15.79
CA GLN A 143 -6.90 -21.56 14.86
C GLN A 143 -6.46 -21.43 13.40
N MET A 144 -5.17 -21.11 13.16
CA MET A 144 -4.70 -20.72 11.82
C MET A 144 -3.20 -20.94 11.69
N THR A 145 -2.74 -21.47 10.55
CA THR A 145 -1.31 -21.49 10.21
C THR A 145 -0.89 -20.18 9.53
N GLU A 146 0.43 -19.96 9.38
CA GLU A 146 0.95 -18.78 8.67
C GLU A 146 0.49 -18.77 7.21
N GLU A 147 0.48 -19.92 6.53
CA GLU A 147 0.04 -20.03 5.14
C GLU A 147 -1.46 -19.72 5.00
N GLN A 148 -2.28 -20.14 5.96
CA GLN A 148 -3.70 -19.82 5.99
C GLN A 148 -3.92 -18.32 6.22
N PHE A 149 -3.11 -17.70 7.07
CA PHE A 149 -3.15 -16.25 7.29
C PHE A 149 -2.77 -15.48 6.02
N GLN A 150 -1.70 -15.88 5.33
CA GLN A 150 -1.28 -15.25 4.07
C GLN A 150 -2.34 -15.42 2.97
N ALA A 151 -2.95 -16.59 2.86
CA ALA A 151 -4.05 -16.84 1.92
C ALA A 151 -5.28 -15.98 2.22
N PHE A 152 -5.64 -15.83 3.51
CA PHE A 152 -6.72 -14.94 3.95
C PHE A 152 -6.41 -13.48 3.58
N MET A 153 -5.19 -13.01 3.85
CA MET A 153 -4.75 -11.65 3.51
C MET A 153 -4.82 -11.41 2.01
N LEU A 154 -4.29 -12.34 1.21
CA LEU A 154 -4.32 -12.22 -0.25
C LEU A 154 -5.75 -12.12 -0.79
N SER A 155 -6.64 -13.02 -0.35
CA SER A 155 -8.06 -13.02 -0.75
C SER A 155 -8.77 -11.72 -0.33
N SER A 156 -8.48 -11.20 0.87
CA SER A 156 -9.05 -9.95 1.36
C SER A 156 -8.57 -8.74 0.54
N ILE A 157 -7.28 -8.69 0.21
CA ILE A 157 -6.69 -7.63 -0.63
C ILE A 157 -7.30 -7.67 -2.05
N GLU A 158 -7.44 -8.86 -2.63
CA GLU A 158 -8.05 -9.06 -3.94
C GLU A 158 -9.49 -8.58 -3.95
N GLU A 159 -10.32 -9.02 -3.00
CA GLU A 159 -11.71 -8.58 -2.85
C GLU A 159 -11.81 -7.04 -2.76
N MET A 160 -11.04 -6.44 -1.88
CA MET A 160 -11.06 -4.98 -1.67
C MET A 160 -10.63 -4.22 -2.93
N THR A 161 -9.58 -4.69 -3.60
CA THR A 161 -9.09 -4.09 -4.85
C THR A 161 -10.15 -4.17 -5.95
N ASP A 162 -10.83 -5.29 -6.07
CA ASP A 162 -11.90 -5.50 -7.06
C ASP A 162 -13.08 -4.58 -6.83
N LYS A 163 -13.52 -4.44 -5.58
CA LYS A 163 -14.62 -3.53 -5.22
C LYS A 163 -14.23 -2.06 -5.38
N MET A 164 -13.02 -1.66 -4.99
CA MET A 164 -12.51 -0.30 -5.22
C MET A 164 -12.43 0.04 -6.72
N ALA A 165 -12.01 -0.92 -7.55
CA ALA A 165 -11.97 -0.73 -8.99
C ALA A 165 -13.35 -0.52 -9.63
N GLN A 166 -14.41 -1.01 -9.01
CA GLN A 166 -15.81 -0.87 -9.47
C GLN A 166 -16.51 0.37 -8.87
N ASP A 167 -15.99 0.94 -7.78
CA ASP A 167 -16.56 2.12 -7.13
C ASP A 167 -16.47 3.35 -8.05
N SER A 168 -17.57 4.07 -8.20
CA SER A 168 -17.75 5.16 -9.19
C SER A 168 -17.54 6.53 -8.56
#